data_f5537354946fea8ce5bc1df2f9fe58af
#
_entry.id   f5537354946fea8ce5bc1df2f9fe58af
#
_cell.length_a   1.000
_cell.length_b   1.000
_cell.length_c   1.000
_cell.angle_alpha   90.00
_cell.angle_beta   90.00
_cell.angle_gamma   90.00
#
_symmetry.space_group_name_H-M   'P 1'
#
loop_
_entity.id
_entity.type
_entity.pdbx_description
1 polymer ?
#
loop_
_entity_poly.entity_id
_entity_poly.type
_entity_poly.pdbx_seq_one_letter_code
_entity_poly.pdbx_strand_id
1 'polypeptide(L)'
;PGSGASNAAGGGGAGAAGNNSSPPNTAGSGGNGRANNITGSCVTYAGGGGGGSDSNAPQTTPGGTGGGGAGGNGAVGTAGTANLGGGGGGGGRGPSCAQNAGGAGGSGVVIARAPGTSGVVFSSSPGCVADISLASDRGQIAKFTASGTLNISDAGAGIPMSYLIIAGGGGGGTGAGAAAEGAGGGGAGGYRVSFNCETSGGGSSSESELFVSAGAYTITVGGGGNGATNNCGANGSAGSPSSLSGITSIGGGYGGGDGQNGGPGGS
;
A
#
# COMPACT_ATOMS: atom_id res chain seq x y z
N PRO A 1 -7.55 24.44 -30.87
CA PRO A 1 -7.20 24.07 -29.54
C PRO A 1 -7.38 22.56 -29.42
N GLY A 2 -6.29 21.82 -29.46
CA GLY A 2 -6.30 20.38 -29.42
C GLY A 2 -6.85 19.89 -28.07
N SER A 3 -7.89 19.09 -28.12
CA SER A 3 -8.34 18.29 -27.00
C SER A 3 -7.24 17.28 -26.68
N GLY A 4 -6.22 17.70 -25.92
CA GLY A 4 -5.26 16.79 -25.33
C GLY A 4 -6.02 15.91 -24.36
N ALA A 5 -6.12 14.61 -24.63
CA ALA A 5 -6.64 13.64 -23.68
C ALA A 5 -5.73 13.66 -22.46
N SER A 6 -6.23 14.20 -21.37
CA SER A 6 -5.50 14.27 -20.11
C SER A 6 -5.65 12.92 -19.42
N ASN A 7 -4.58 12.16 -19.40
CA ASN A 7 -4.52 10.91 -18.69
C ASN A 7 -3.95 11.13 -17.29
N ALA A 8 -4.36 10.32 -16.35
CA ALA A 8 -3.97 10.43 -14.97
C ALA A 8 -2.61 9.79 -14.66
N ALA A 9 -1.92 10.33 -13.67
CA ALA A 9 -0.68 9.78 -13.16
C ALA A 9 -0.93 8.53 -12.30
N GLY A 10 0.05 7.66 -12.20
CA GLY A 10 0.07 6.56 -11.25
C GLY A 10 0.44 7.04 -9.85
N GLY A 11 -0.05 6.32 -8.83
CA GLY A 11 0.32 6.54 -7.43
C GLY A 11 1.75 6.10 -7.13
N GLY A 12 2.41 6.73 -6.17
CA GLY A 12 3.74 6.33 -5.72
C GLY A 12 3.73 4.99 -5.00
N GLY A 13 4.82 4.23 -5.14
CA GLY A 13 5.12 3.04 -4.36
C GLY A 13 6.30 3.28 -3.42
N ALA A 14 6.53 2.38 -2.45
CA ALA A 14 7.62 2.50 -1.48
C ALA A 14 9.02 2.44 -2.10
N GLY A 15 9.17 1.84 -3.27
CA GLY A 15 10.44 1.70 -3.97
C GLY A 15 10.64 2.67 -5.13
N ALA A 16 9.56 3.23 -5.69
CA ALA A 16 9.64 4.12 -6.84
C ALA A 16 8.44 5.08 -6.90
N ALA A 17 8.63 6.25 -7.45
CA ALA A 17 7.53 7.14 -7.78
C ALA A 17 6.62 6.50 -8.86
N GLY A 18 5.34 6.88 -8.85
CA GLY A 18 4.46 6.60 -9.96
C GLY A 18 4.84 7.41 -11.20
N ASN A 19 4.52 6.90 -12.37
CA ASN A 19 4.79 7.55 -13.62
C ASN A 19 3.74 8.62 -13.93
N ASN A 20 4.20 9.68 -14.57
CA ASN A 20 3.31 10.68 -15.15
C ASN A 20 2.61 10.09 -16.39
N SER A 21 1.48 10.66 -16.75
CA SER A 21 0.86 10.37 -18.04
C SER A 21 1.72 10.90 -19.20
N SER A 22 1.64 10.22 -20.34
CA SER A 22 2.32 10.61 -21.58
C SER A 22 1.32 10.76 -22.72
N PRO A 23 1.34 11.89 -23.45
CA PRO A 23 0.53 12.06 -24.66
C PRO A 23 1.00 11.13 -25.79
N PRO A 24 0.12 10.68 -26.71
CA PRO A 24 -1.33 10.74 -26.63
C PRO A 24 -1.91 9.50 -25.92
N ASN A 25 -2.76 9.69 -24.93
CA ASN A 25 -3.61 8.63 -24.33
C ASN A 25 -2.92 7.52 -23.51
N THR A 26 -1.75 7.77 -22.88
CA THR A 26 -1.16 6.79 -21.97
C THR A 26 -1.17 7.34 -20.54
N ALA A 27 -1.95 6.71 -19.65
CA ALA A 27 -1.94 7.02 -18.24
C ALA A 27 -0.65 6.51 -17.57
N GLY A 28 -0.28 7.06 -16.42
CA GLY A 28 0.92 6.69 -15.70
C GLY A 28 0.77 5.37 -14.95
N SER A 29 1.75 4.48 -15.02
CA SER A 29 1.79 3.26 -14.20
C SER A 29 2.09 3.58 -12.74
N GLY A 30 1.62 2.72 -11.83
CA GLY A 30 1.95 2.80 -10.40
C GLY A 30 3.44 2.58 -10.14
N GLY A 31 3.97 3.26 -9.13
CA GLY A 31 5.34 3.07 -8.65
C GLY A 31 5.51 1.70 -8.00
N ASN A 32 6.65 1.07 -8.22
CA ASN A 32 6.95 -0.23 -7.63
C ASN A 32 7.12 -0.12 -6.11
N GLY A 33 6.70 -1.18 -5.41
CA GLY A 33 6.96 -1.40 -4.00
C GLY A 33 8.40 -1.88 -3.73
N ARG A 34 8.64 -2.29 -2.50
CA ARG A 34 9.91 -2.85 -2.04
C ARG A 34 9.78 -4.32 -1.71
N ALA A 35 10.78 -5.09 -2.13
CA ALA A 35 10.92 -6.48 -1.74
C ALA A 35 11.53 -6.56 -0.34
N ASN A 36 11.04 -7.51 0.48
CA ASN A 36 11.53 -7.78 1.82
C ASN A 36 11.46 -9.27 2.12
N ASN A 37 12.43 -9.78 2.85
CA ASN A 37 12.52 -11.21 3.18
C ASN A 37 12.38 -11.49 4.70
N ILE A 38 11.83 -10.59 5.47
CA ILE A 38 11.61 -10.75 6.92
C ILE A 38 10.86 -12.05 7.28
N THR A 39 9.98 -12.51 6.40
CA THR A 39 9.23 -13.77 6.57
C THR A 39 10.01 -15.03 6.16
N GLY A 40 11.25 -14.89 5.74
CA GLY A 40 12.04 -15.99 5.16
C GLY A 40 11.79 -16.22 3.67
N SER A 41 10.82 -15.55 3.06
CA SER A 41 10.53 -15.53 1.63
C SER A 41 10.51 -14.10 1.12
N CYS A 42 10.99 -13.87 -0.10
CA CYS A 42 10.99 -12.54 -0.71
C CYS A 42 9.57 -12.16 -1.15
N VAL A 43 9.00 -11.15 -0.51
CA VAL A 43 7.67 -10.59 -0.82
C VAL A 43 7.80 -9.11 -1.11
N THR A 44 7.18 -8.62 -2.19
CA THR A 44 7.14 -7.19 -2.50
C THR A 44 5.90 -6.57 -1.88
N TYR A 45 6.05 -5.41 -1.20
CA TYR A 45 4.99 -4.68 -0.52
C TYR A 45 4.89 -3.24 -1.03
N ALA A 46 3.75 -2.61 -0.81
CA ALA A 46 3.53 -1.19 -0.99
C ALA A 46 3.78 -0.70 -2.43
N GLY A 47 3.14 -1.32 -3.42
CA GLY A 47 3.08 -0.84 -4.81
C GLY A 47 1.97 0.21 -4.99
N GLY A 48 2.20 1.24 -5.79
CA GLY A 48 1.20 2.26 -6.11
C GLY A 48 0.18 1.80 -7.15
N GLY A 49 -1.01 2.40 -7.18
CA GLY A 49 -2.04 2.14 -8.18
C GLY A 49 -1.73 2.78 -9.55
N GLY A 50 -2.14 2.17 -10.64
CA GLY A 50 -2.07 2.74 -11.99
C GLY A 50 -3.12 3.84 -12.21
N GLY A 51 -2.82 4.85 -13.01
CA GLY A 51 -3.79 5.87 -13.43
C GLY A 51 -4.83 5.33 -14.40
N GLY A 52 -6.05 5.84 -14.35
CA GLY A 52 -7.11 5.50 -15.29
C GLY A 52 -6.91 6.17 -16.65
N SER A 53 -7.44 5.57 -17.70
CA SER A 53 -7.37 6.05 -19.09
C SER A 53 -8.72 6.02 -19.79
N ASP A 54 -8.84 6.76 -20.88
CA ASP A 54 -9.99 6.71 -21.78
C ASP A 54 -10.09 5.34 -22.48
N SER A 55 -11.30 4.91 -22.81
CA SER A 55 -11.58 3.68 -23.57
C SER A 55 -10.90 3.61 -24.94
N ASN A 56 -10.44 4.74 -25.46
CA ASN A 56 -9.66 4.79 -26.71
C ASN A 56 -8.15 4.60 -26.50
N ALA A 57 -7.69 4.47 -25.24
CA ALA A 57 -6.28 4.19 -24.95
C ALA A 57 -5.91 2.75 -25.36
N PRO A 58 -4.67 2.51 -25.77
CA PRO A 58 -4.30 1.20 -26.32
C PRO A 58 -4.31 0.07 -25.29
N GLN A 59 -4.24 0.35 -24.01
CA GLN A 59 -4.17 -0.67 -22.96
C GLN A 59 -4.45 -0.14 -21.54
N THR A 60 -4.72 -1.06 -20.60
CA THR A 60 -4.82 -0.78 -19.18
C THR A 60 -3.45 -0.36 -18.61
N THR A 61 -3.45 0.53 -17.64
CA THR A 61 -2.25 0.99 -16.97
C THR A 61 -1.94 0.11 -15.76
N PRO A 62 -0.79 -0.55 -15.71
CA PRO A 62 -0.48 -1.46 -14.61
C PRO A 62 -0.29 -0.70 -13.29
N GLY A 63 -0.71 -1.33 -12.19
CA GLY A 63 -0.24 -0.96 -10.85
C GLY A 63 1.21 -1.39 -10.63
N GLY A 64 1.88 -0.79 -9.66
CA GLY A 64 3.24 -1.17 -9.24
C GLY A 64 3.29 -2.56 -8.62
N THR A 65 4.43 -3.24 -8.78
CA THR A 65 4.68 -4.51 -8.06
C THR A 65 4.56 -4.28 -6.56
N GLY A 66 4.08 -5.28 -5.81
CA GLY A 66 3.79 -5.13 -4.38
C GLY A 66 2.34 -4.76 -4.08
N GLY A 67 1.43 -5.16 -4.97
CA GLY A 67 0.00 -5.14 -4.72
C GLY A 67 -0.74 -3.92 -5.27
N GLY A 68 -0.12 -3.08 -6.11
CA GLY A 68 -0.82 -1.98 -6.75
C GLY A 68 -1.92 -2.45 -7.71
N GLY A 69 -3.11 -1.85 -7.64
CA GLY A 69 -4.23 -2.09 -8.55
C GLY A 69 -4.02 -1.43 -9.91
N ALA A 70 -4.43 -2.07 -11.00
CA ALA A 70 -4.36 -1.49 -12.34
C ALA A 70 -5.41 -0.39 -12.54
N GLY A 71 -5.06 0.64 -13.30
CA GLY A 71 -6.00 1.66 -13.75
C GLY A 71 -7.00 1.10 -14.76
N GLY A 72 -8.23 1.60 -14.71
CA GLY A 72 -9.27 1.23 -15.68
C GLY A 72 -8.99 1.85 -17.05
N ASN A 73 -9.16 1.08 -18.11
CA ASN A 73 -9.21 1.57 -19.49
C ASN A 73 -10.67 1.62 -19.91
N GLY A 74 -11.30 2.78 -19.83
CA GLY A 74 -12.73 2.90 -20.00
C GLY A 74 -13.56 2.04 -19.03
N ALA A 75 -12.99 1.63 -17.90
CA ALA A 75 -13.56 0.70 -16.94
C ALA A 75 -13.23 1.12 -15.50
N VAL A 76 -13.77 0.37 -14.54
CA VAL A 76 -13.46 0.52 -13.11
C VAL A 76 -11.98 0.21 -12.84
N GLY A 77 -11.33 0.99 -11.99
CA GLY A 77 -9.99 0.71 -11.51
C GLY A 77 -9.96 -0.55 -10.63
N THR A 78 -8.88 -1.31 -10.69
CA THR A 78 -8.70 -2.52 -9.89
C THR A 78 -8.28 -2.17 -8.45
N ALA A 79 -8.79 -2.91 -7.48
CA ALA A 79 -8.37 -2.74 -6.10
C ALA A 79 -6.92 -3.17 -5.89
N GLY A 80 -6.24 -2.51 -4.95
CA GLY A 80 -4.97 -2.93 -4.43
C GLY A 80 -5.09 -4.25 -3.65
N THR A 81 -4.03 -5.03 -3.65
CA THR A 81 -4.00 -6.34 -3.00
C THR A 81 -3.99 -6.19 -1.48
N ALA A 82 -4.88 -6.91 -0.80
CA ALA A 82 -4.95 -6.94 0.66
C ALA A 82 -3.64 -7.46 1.27
N ASN A 83 -3.28 -6.95 2.44
CA ASN A 83 -2.10 -7.33 3.23
C ASN A 83 -0.75 -7.05 2.55
N LEU A 84 -0.76 -6.21 1.50
CA LEU A 84 0.45 -5.71 0.86
C LEU A 84 0.56 -4.18 0.90
N GLY A 85 -0.49 -3.46 1.30
CA GLY A 85 -0.51 -2.00 1.35
C GLY A 85 -0.51 -1.34 -0.03
N GLY A 86 -0.99 -2.04 -1.06
CA GLY A 86 -1.00 -1.51 -2.42
C GLY A 86 -2.06 -0.43 -2.65
N GLY A 87 -1.76 0.59 -3.45
CA GLY A 87 -2.74 1.60 -3.87
C GLY A 87 -3.77 1.04 -4.84
N GLY A 88 -4.99 1.56 -4.85
CA GLY A 88 -6.03 1.21 -5.83
C GLY A 88 -5.84 1.94 -7.17
N GLY A 89 -6.22 1.31 -8.28
CA GLY A 89 -6.16 1.91 -9.62
C GLY A 89 -7.21 3.01 -9.81
N GLY A 90 -6.90 4.03 -10.58
CA GLY A 90 -7.84 5.08 -10.98
C GLY A 90 -8.91 4.56 -11.93
N GLY A 91 -10.12 5.11 -11.86
CA GLY A 91 -11.19 4.81 -12.79
C GLY A 91 -10.93 5.41 -14.17
N GLY A 92 -11.25 4.68 -15.22
CA GLY A 92 -11.15 5.14 -16.60
C GLY A 92 -12.44 5.78 -17.09
N ARG A 93 -12.36 6.56 -18.17
CA ARG A 93 -13.53 7.11 -18.85
C ARG A 93 -14.05 6.12 -19.89
N GLY A 94 -15.28 5.66 -19.70
CA GLY A 94 -15.96 4.75 -20.62
C GLY A 94 -16.54 5.43 -21.86
N PRO A 95 -17.09 4.64 -22.81
CA PRO A 95 -17.83 5.15 -23.96
C PRO A 95 -19.00 6.05 -23.51
N SER A 96 -19.36 7.02 -24.35
CA SER A 96 -20.46 7.95 -24.07
C SER A 96 -20.28 8.74 -22.75
N CYS A 97 -19.03 9.04 -22.38
CA CYS A 97 -18.71 9.76 -21.16
C CYS A 97 -19.11 9.06 -19.84
N ALA A 98 -19.24 7.71 -19.88
CA ALA A 98 -19.47 6.94 -18.67
C ALA A 98 -18.28 7.09 -17.71
N GLN A 99 -18.59 7.39 -16.45
CA GLN A 99 -17.61 7.52 -15.37
C GLN A 99 -17.45 6.19 -14.65
N ASN A 100 -16.24 5.79 -14.42
CA ASN A 100 -15.98 4.54 -13.72
C ASN A 100 -15.30 4.78 -12.37
N ALA A 101 -15.68 3.99 -11.39
CA ALA A 101 -15.15 4.06 -10.04
C ALA A 101 -13.64 3.77 -10.01
N GLY A 102 -12.95 4.38 -9.07
CA GLY A 102 -11.60 3.97 -8.69
C GLY A 102 -11.61 2.68 -7.89
N GLY A 103 -10.52 1.92 -7.92
CA GLY A 103 -10.32 0.76 -7.08
C GLY A 103 -10.01 1.16 -5.63
N ALA A 104 -10.44 0.35 -4.67
CA ALA A 104 -10.02 0.53 -3.28
C ALA A 104 -8.53 0.22 -3.10
N GLY A 105 -7.86 0.83 -2.12
CA GLY A 105 -6.53 0.42 -1.69
C GLY A 105 -6.55 -0.92 -0.97
N GLY A 106 -5.42 -1.62 -0.92
CA GLY A 106 -5.23 -2.84 -0.14
C GLY A 106 -4.91 -2.53 1.33
N SER A 107 -5.33 -3.41 2.24
CA SER A 107 -4.93 -3.31 3.65
C SER A 107 -3.42 -3.47 3.83
N GLY A 108 -2.90 -2.92 4.94
CA GLY A 108 -1.54 -3.10 5.39
C GLY A 108 -1.25 -4.46 6.02
N VAL A 109 -0.05 -4.60 6.58
CA VAL A 109 0.40 -5.76 7.34
C VAL A 109 1.46 -5.31 8.35
N VAL A 110 1.49 -5.96 9.51
CA VAL A 110 2.55 -5.78 10.51
C VAL A 110 3.25 -7.12 10.73
N ILE A 111 4.56 -7.12 10.63
CA ILE A 111 5.40 -8.32 10.82
C ILE A 111 6.45 -8.00 11.86
N ALA A 112 6.57 -8.87 12.86
CA ALA A 112 7.62 -8.83 13.87
C ALA A 112 8.47 -10.10 13.76
N ARG A 113 9.80 -9.98 13.93
CA ARG A 113 10.73 -11.11 13.93
C ARG A 113 11.74 -10.98 15.05
N ALA A 114 11.83 -12.00 15.88
CA ALA A 114 12.87 -12.14 16.91
C ALA A 114 13.92 -13.15 16.46
N PRO A 115 15.22 -12.97 16.80
CA PRO A 115 16.28 -13.92 16.47
C PRO A 115 16.07 -15.29 17.12
N GLY A 116 16.49 -16.38 16.47
CA GLY A 116 16.35 -17.73 16.99
C GLY A 116 17.15 -18.01 18.26
N THR A 117 18.15 -17.20 18.56
CA THR A 117 18.98 -17.29 19.77
C THR A 117 18.36 -16.57 20.97
N SER A 118 17.26 -15.85 20.80
CA SER A 118 16.67 -14.99 21.83
C SER A 118 15.88 -15.76 22.88
N GLY A 119 15.47 -16.99 22.60
CA GLY A 119 14.57 -17.77 23.47
C GLY A 119 13.12 -17.23 23.57
N VAL A 120 12.81 -16.17 22.81
CA VAL A 120 11.49 -15.53 22.79
C VAL A 120 10.42 -16.47 22.26
N VAL A 121 9.25 -16.47 22.90
CA VAL A 121 8.05 -17.14 22.38
C VAL A 121 6.99 -16.09 22.06
N PHE A 122 6.57 -16.05 20.80
CA PHE A 122 5.46 -15.22 20.34
C PHE A 122 4.14 -15.95 20.45
N SER A 123 3.11 -15.25 20.92
CA SER A 123 1.71 -15.67 20.84
C SER A 123 0.82 -14.47 20.54
N SER A 124 -0.39 -14.70 20.06
CA SER A 124 -1.39 -13.64 19.85
C SER A 124 -2.57 -13.84 20.79
N SER A 125 -3.26 -12.75 21.14
CA SER A 125 -4.50 -12.84 21.90
C SER A 125 -5.56 -13.60 21.11
N PRO A 126 -6.47 -14.34 21.79
CA PRO A 126 -7.57 -15.03 21.13
C PRO A 126 -8.40 -14.09 20.25
N GLY A 127 -8.72 -14.52 19.03
CA GLY A 127 -9.47 -13.73 18.05
C GLY A 127 -8.62 -12.81 17.17
N CYS A 128 -7.32 -12.70 17.40
CA CYS A 128 -6.41 -11.96 16.51
C CYS A 128 -5.93 -12.86 15.36
N VAL A 129 -5.95 -12.31 14.15
CA VAL A 129 -5.40 -12.99 12.98
C VAL A 129 -3.90 -12.74 12.92
N ALA A 130 -3.14 -13.59 13.61
CA ALA A 130 -1.69 -13.63 13.54
C ALA A 130 -1.25 -15.00 13.02
N ASP A 131 -0.38 -15.00 12.04
CA ASP A 131 0.35 -16.20 11.60
C ASP A 131 1.69 -16.21 12.33
N ILE A 132 1.85 -17.14 13.27
CA ILE A 132 3.07 -17.31 14.05
C ILE A 132 3.83 -18.50 13.51
N SER A 133 5.03 -18.27 13.04
CA SER A 133 5.87 -19.28 12.39
C SER A 133 7.33 -19.19 12.84
N LEU A 134 8.11 -20.20 12.49
CA LEU A 134 9.55 -20.22 12.70
C LEU A 134 10.27 -19.97 11.38
N ALA A 135 11.23 -19.06 11.41
CA ALA A 135 12.18 -18.89 10.31
C ALA A 135 13.19 -20.05 10.27
N SER A 136 13.92 -20.19 9.18
CA SER A 136 14.97 -21.20 9.01
C SER A 136 16.09 -21.12 10.05
N ASP A 137 16.35 -19.92 10.60
CA ASP A 137 17.29 -19.66 11.70
C ASP A 137 16.69 -19.88 13.10
N ARG A 138 15.49 -20.50 13.17
CA ARG A 138 14.68 -20.68 14.37
C ARG A 138 14.14 -19.37 14.97
N GLY A 139 14.26 -18.24 14.28
CA GLY A 139 13.67 -16.98 14.70
C GLY A 139 12.14 -17.07 14.70
N GLN A 140 11.52 -16.47 15.71
CA GLN A 140 10.06 -16.37 15.78
C GLN A 140 9.59 -15.25 14.83
N ILE A 141 8.56 -15.54 14.05
CA ILE A 141 7.90 -14.56 13.16
C ILE A 141 6.43 -14.48 13.54
N ALA A 142 5.93 -13.26 13.73
CA ALA A 142 4.50 -12.98 13.89
C ALA A 142 4.04 -12.05 12.78
N LYS A 143 3.11 -12.48 11.93
CA LYS A 143 2.51 -11.71 10.84
C LYS A 143 1.05 -11.41 11.15
N PHE A 144 0.72 -10.13 11.28
CA PHE A 144 -0.63 -9.63 11.56
C PHE A 144 -1.26 -9.04 10.29
N THR A 145 -2.40 -9.59 9.89
CA THR A 145 -3.24 -9.09 8.78
C THR A 145 -4.50 -8.38 9.28
N ALA A 146 -4.69 -8.33 10.59
CA ALA A 146 -5.69 -7.54 11.31
C ALA A 146 -5.11 -7.04 12.62
N SER A 147 -5.72 -5.99 13.19
CA SER A 147 -5.29 -5.42 14.47
C SER A 147 -5.43 -6.44 15.61
N GLY A 148 -4.53 -6.37 16.59
CA GLY A 148 -4.51 -7.31 17.70
C GLY A 148 -3.41 -7.03 18.70
N THR A 149 -2.99 -8.07 19.42
CA THR A 149 -1.92 -7.99 20.41
C THR A 149 -0.89 -9.09 20.18
N LEU A 150 0.37 -8.72 20.06
CA LEU A 150 1.49 -9.64 20.12
C LEU A 150 1.88 -9.81 21.61
N ASN A 151 1.78 -11.02 22.12
CA ASN A 151 2.28 -11.36 23.44
C ASN A 151 3.65 -12.01 23.30
N ILE A 152 4.60 -11.52 24.10
CA ILE A 152 5.98 -12.02 24.16
C ILE A 152 6.21 -12.63 25.53
N SER A 153 6.60 -13.90 25.58
CA SER A 153 7.01 -14.59 26.78
C SER A 153 8.45 -15.10 26.65
N ASP A 154 9.03 -15.52 27.76
CA ASP A 154 10.39 -16.05 27.87
C ASP A 154 11.50 -15.14 27.33
N ALA A 155 11.20 -13.85 27.24
CA ALA A 155 12.18 -12.82 26.87
C ALA A 155 12.89 -12.30 28.12
N GLY A 156 14.23 -12.32 28.09
CA GLY A 156 15.02 -11.46 28.94
C GLY A 156 14.72 -9.97 28.67
N ALA A 157 15.34 -9.06 29.39
CA ALA A 157 15.22 -7.64 29.09
C ALA A 157 16.02 -7.26 27.83
N GLY A 158 15.45 -6.42 26.96
CA GLY A 158 16.17 -5.82 25.84
C GLY A 158 16.48 -6.76 24.68
N ILE A 159 15.58 -7.66 24.32
CA ILE A 159 15.74 -8.51 23.12
C ILE A 159 15.51 -7.66 21.85
N PRO A 160 16.44 -7.64 20.88
CA PRO A 160 16.25 -6.96 19.61
C PRO A 160 15.19 -7.69 18.78
N MET A 161 14.19 -6.95 18.33
CA MET A 161 13.12 -7.44 17.48
C MET A 161 13.05 -6.60 16.21
N SER A 162 13.28 -7.21 15.07
CA SER A 162 13.09 -6.58 13.77
C SER A 162 11.61 -6.50 13.42
N TYR A 163 11.23 -5.49 12.63
CA TYR A 163 9.85 -5.31 12.18
C TYR A 163 9.76 -4.86 10.72
N LEU A 164 8.59 -5.11 10.16
CA LEU A 164 8.09 -4.51 8.92
C LEU A 164 6.66 -4.04 9.17
N ILE A 165 6.39 -2.75 8.99
CA ILE A 165 5.08 -2.13 9.18
C ILE A 165 4.64 -1.48 7.88
N ILE A 166 3.62 -2.08 7.25
CA ILE A 166 3.00 -1.59 6.01
C ILE A 166 1.63 -1.05 6.36
N ALA A 167 1.37 0.20 6.04
CA ALA A 167 0.05 0.82 6.19
C ALA A 167 -0.89 0.45 5.05
N GLY A 168 -2.17 0.79 5.17
CA GLY A 168 -3.14 0.64 4.09
C GLY A 168 -2.83 1.59 2.93
N GLY A 169 -2.98 1.12 1.69
CA GLY A 169 -2.88 1.93 0.49
C GLY A 169 -4.10 2.83 0.28
N GLY A 170 -3.96 3.92 -0.44
CA GLY A 170 -5.05 4.83 -0.79
C GLY A 170 -5.90 4.29 -1.92
N GLY A 171 -7.17 4.71 -1.99
CA GLY A 171 -8.08 4.39 -3.10
C GLY A 171 -7.84 5.30 -4.31
N GLY A 172 -8.13 4.82 -5.51
CA GLY A 172 -8.11 5.58 -6.76
C GLY A 172 -9.29 6.54 -6.89
N GLY A 173 -9.15 7.59 -7.69
CA GLY A 173 -10.19 8.56 -8.03
C GLY A 173 -11.13 8.09 -9.13
N THR A 174 -12.19 8.89 -9.44
CA THR A 174 -13.07 8.69 -10.62
C THR A 174 -12.71 9.64 -11.76
N GLY A 175 -12.75 9.15 -13.00
CA GLY A 175 -12.67 9.99 -14.18
C GLY A 175 -13.91 10.88 -14.37
N ALA A 176 -13.82 12.00 -15.08
CA ALA A 176 -14.94 12.88 -15.37
C ALA A 176 -15.59 12.61 -16.73
N GLY A 177 -16.84 13.09 -16.85
CA GLY A 177 -17.68 12.76 -17.99
C GLY A 177 -17.42 13.48 -19.31
N ALA A 178 -16.96 14.74 -19.34
CA ALA A 178 -16.98 15.53 -20.58
C ALA A 178 -15.60 15.84 -21.17
N ALA A 179 -14.54 15.89 -20.40
CA ALA A 179 -13.21 16.37 -20.77
C ALA A 179 -12.15 15.30 -20.92
N ALA A 180 -12.48 14.09 -21.29
CA ALA A 180 -11.53 13.03 -21.68
C ALA A 180 -10.42 12.71 -20.66
N GLU A 181 -10.68 12.83 -19.34
CA GLU A 181 -9.64 12.64 -18.35
C GLU A 181 -9.87 11.37 -17.50
N GLY A 182 -8.81 10.56 -17.37
CA GLY A 182 -8.80 9.45 -16.42
C GLY A 182 -8.51 9.98 -15.01
N ALA A 183 -8.70 9.14 -14.00
CA ALA A 183 -8.45 9.48 -12.61
C ALA A 183 -7.14 8.92 -12.08
N GLY A 184 -6.52 9.62 -11.12
CA GLY A 184 -5.28 9.23 -10.48
C GLY A 184 -5.36 7.90 -9.76
N GLY A 185 -4.29 7.10 -9.81
CA GLY A 185 -4.14 5.93 -8.95
C GLY A 185 -3.82 6.35 -7.51
N GLY A 186 -4.28 5.57 -6.53
CA GLY A 186 -3.95 5.75 -5.12
C GLY A 186 -2.49 5.42 -4.82
N GLY A 187 -1.91 6.12 -3.86
CA GLY A 187 -0.56 5.85 -3.37
C GLY A 187 -0.50 4.58 -2.52
N ALA A 188 0.65 3.94 -2.48
CA ALA A 188 0.92 2.87 -1.55
C ALA A 188 0.87 3.34 -0.10
N GLY A 189 0.54 2.43 0.82
CA GLY A 189 0.72 2.64 2.25
C GLY A 189 2.19 2.80 2.60
N GLY A 190 2.48 3.56 3.66
CA GLY A 190 3.82 3.76 4.15
C GLY A 190 4.52 2.44 4.45
N TYR A 191 5.83 2.43 4.34
CA TYR A 191 6.70 1.27 4.49
C TYR A 191 7.80 1.61 5.50
N ARG A 192 7.77 0.96 6.69
CA ARG A 192 8.78 1.12 7.74
C ARG A 192 9.42 -0.22 8.08
N VAL A 193 10.74 -0.25 8.17
CA VAL A 193 11.49 -1.51 8.36
C VAL A 193 12.76 -1.32 9.18
N SER A 194 13.05 -2.28 10.05
CA SER A 194 14.33 -2.39 10.75
C SER A 194 15.12 -3.65 10.40
N PHE A 195 14.63 -4.48 9.47
CA PHE A 195 15.21 -5.77 9.15
C PHE A 195 16.33 -5.65 8.11
N ASN A 196 17.48 -6.31 8.35
CA ASN A 196 18.63 -6.42 7.43
C ASN A 196 19.19 -5.10 6.87
N CYS A 197 19.15 -4.02 7.65
CA CYS A 197 19.59 -2.69 7.19
C CYS A 197 18.88 -2.22 5.90
N GLU A 198 17.70 -2.74 5.59
CA GLU A 198 16.89 -2.26 4.48
C GLU A 198 16.38 -0.85 4.76
N THR A 199 16.32 -0.02 3.73
CA THR A 199 15.81 1.35 3.89
C THR A 199 14.28 1.37 3.93
N SER A 200 13.72 2.20 4.83
CA SER A 200 12.28 2.49 4.84
C SER A 200 11.82 3.19 3.54
N GLY A 201 10.51 3.27 3.31
CA GLY A 201 9.93 3.85 2.10
C GLY A 201 10.35 5.30 1.86
N GLY A 202 10.16 5.79 0.64
CA GLY A 202 10.50 7.16 0.27
C GLY A 202 12.00 7.49 0.29
N GLY A 203 12.88 6.49 0.34
CA GLY A 203 14.34 6.68 0.39
C GLY A 203 14.87 7.00 1.79
N SER A 204 14.07 6.82 2.85
CA SER A 204 14.49 7.00 4.24
C SER A 204 15.54 5.96 4.66
N SER A 205 16.32 6.27 5.69
CA SER A 205 17.33 5.37 6.24
C SER A 205 16.70 4.09 6.82
N SER A 206 17.54 3.06 7.04
CA SER A 206 17.21 1.91 7.86
C SER A 206 16.84 2.35 9.28
N GLU A 207 15.85 1.72 9.87
CA GLU A 207 15.42 2.01 11.25
C GLU A 207 16.08 1.06 12.24
N SER A 208 16.15 1.49 13.51
CA SER A 208 16.66 0.65 14.58
C SER A 208 15.64 -0.42 14.96
N GLU A 209 16.13 -1.59 15.38
CA GLU A 209 15.29 -2.63 15.95
C GLU A 209 14.59 -2.14 17.23
N LEU A 210 13.44 -2.72 17.51
CA LEU A 210 12.71 -2.48 18.75
C LEU A 210 13.23 -3.42 19.83
N PHE A 211 13.73 -2.87 20.92
CA PHE A 211 14.12 -3.69 22.08
C PHE A 211 12.89 -4.03 22.91
N VAL A 212 12.60 -5.31 23.05
CA VAL A 212 11.40 -5.84 23.71
C VAL A 212 11.76 -6.65 24.95
N SER A 213 10.80 -6.74 25.87
CA SER A 213 10.79 -7.61 27.05
C SER A 213 9.53 -8.46 27.02
N ALA A 214 9.38 -9.40 27.93
CA ALA A 214 8.10 -10.11 28.12
C ALA A 214 6.96 -9.11 28.37
N GLY A 215 5.84 -9.26 27.65
CA GLY A 215 4.72 -8.33 27.73
C GLY A 215 3.80 -8.39 26.52
N ALA A 216 2.81 -7.49 26.52
CA ALA A 216 1.81 -7.36 25.46
C ALA A 216 2.08 -6.10 24.63
N TYR A 217 2.15 -6.25 23.31
CA TYR A 217 2.44 -5.19 22.35
C TYR A 217 1.25 -4.99 21.43
N THR A 218 0.69 -3.80 21.43
CA THR A 218 -0.46 -3.47 20.59
C THR A 218 -0.04 -3.38 19.13
N ILE A 219 -0.79 -4.07 18.27
CA ILE A 219 -0.66 -4.04 16.81
C ILE A 219 -1.91 -3.39 16.22
N THR A 220 -1.72 -2.40 15.36
CA THR A 220 -2.77 -1.85 14.51
C THR A 220 -2.45 -2.16 13.05
N VAL A 221 -3.38 -2.75 12.32
CA VAL A 221 -3.26 -2.96 10.88
C VAL A 221 -4.26 -2.05 10.17
N GLY A 222 -3.76 -1.13 9.36
CA GLY A 222 -4.55 -0.14 8.65
C GLY A 222 -5.30 -0.75 7.47
N GLY A 223 -6.57 -0.38 7.32
CA GLY A 223 -7.37 -0.70 6.13
C GLY A 223 -6.95 0.14 4.92
N GLY A 224 -7.19 -0.38 3.71
CA GLY A 224 -7.08 0.41 2.48
C GLY A 224 -8.16 1.49 2.41
N GLY A 225 -7.85 2.60 1.75
CA GLY A 225 -8.81 3.66 1.46
C GLY A 225 -9.84 3.23 0.42
N ASN A 226 -11.06 3.73 0.52
CA ASN A 226 -12.09 3.45 -0.49
C ASN A 226 -11.73 4.10 -1.82
N GLY A 227 -11.96 3.38 -2.93
CA GLY A 227 -11.98 3.98 -4.25
C GLY A 227 -13.15 4.96 -4.37
N ALA A 228 -12.99 6.01 -5.16
CA ALA A 228 -14.08 6.93 -5.43
C ALA A 228 -15.22 6.21 -6.16
N THR A 229 -16.45 6.54 -5.79
CA THR A 229 -17.66 6.05 -6.46
C THR A 229 -18.02 6.97 -7.64
N ASN A 230 -18.98 6.55 -8.48
CA ASN A 230 -19.36 7.15 -9.78
C ASN A 230 -19.86 8.61 -9.72
N ASN A 231 -19.15 9.49 -9.03
CA ASN A 231 -19.44 10.94 -9.04
C ASN A 231 -18.34 11.66 -9.84
N CYS A 232 -18.73 12.59 -10.72
CA CYS A 232 -17.81 13.37 -11.55
C CYS A 232 -16.60 13.86 -10.76
N GLY A 233 -15.42 13.39 -11.11
CA GLY A 233 -14.17 13.92 -10.59
C GLY A 233 -13.95 13.73 -9.08
N ALA A 234 -14.56 12.71 -8.46
CA ALA A 234 -14.37 12.47 -7.03
C ALA A 234 -13.00 11.86 -6.71
N ASN A 235 -12.41 12.31 -5.62
CA ASN A 235 -11.20 11.72 -5.06
C ASN A 235 -11.49 10.40 -4.36
N GLY A 236 -10.54 9.49 -4.38
CA GLY A 236 -10.54 8.34 -3.47
C GLY A 236 -10.37 8.76 -2.01
N SER A 237 -10.24 7.79 -1.12
CA SER A 237 -9.91 8.03 0.29
C SER A 237 -8.49 7.58 0.62
N ALA A 238 -7.85 8.25 1.56
CA ALA A 238 -6.54 7.81 2.07
C ALA A 238 -6.66 6.46 2.78
N GLY A 239 -5.58 5.68 2.77
CA GLY A 239 -5.45 4.49 3.59
C GLY A 239 -5.31 4.82 5.07
N SER A 240 -5.53 3.84 5.93
CA SER A 240 -5.36 3.98 7.37
C SER A 240 -3.94 3.59 7.81
N PRO A 241 -3.42 4.19 8.90
CA PRO A 241 -2.11 3.87 9.42
C PRO A 241 -2.04 2.46 10.01
N SER A 242 -0.84 1.86 9.99
CA SER A 242 -0.49 0.66 10.76
C SER A 242 0.53 0.99 11.82
N SER A 243 0.50 0.28 12.95
CA SER A 243 1.48 0.52 14.01
C SER A 243 1.87 -0.74 14.80
N LEU A 244 3.07 -0.70 15.37
CA LEU A 244 3.59 -1.64 16.35
C LEU A 244 4.16 -0.83 17.51
N SER A 245 3.56 -0.95 18.70
CA SER A 245 4.08 -0.32 19.94
C SER A 245 4.50 1.14 19.79
N GLY A 246 3.68 1.98 19.13
CA GLY A 246 3.96 3.41 18.92
C GLY A 246 4.76 3.74 17.66
N ILE A 247 5.41 2.77 17.01
CA ILE A 247 6.02 2.96 15.71
C ILE A 247 4.90 2.92 14.66
N THR A 248 4.62 4.06 14.00
CA THR A 248 3.48 4.19 13.10
C THR A 248 3.92 4.42 11.66
N SER A 249 3.39 3.64 10.74
CA SER A 249 3.45 3.83 9.29
C SER A 249 2.17 4.50 8.81
N ILE A 250 2.27 5.56 8.02
CA ILE A 250 1.13 6.39 7.60
C ILE A 250 0.45 5.78 6.37
N GLY A 251 -0.87 5.89 6.29
CA GLY A 251 -1.64 5.39 5.15
C GLY A 251 -1.29 6.07 3.82
N GLY A 252 -1.50 5.37 2.71
CA GLY A 252 -1.28 5.88 1.37
C GLY A 252 -2.24 7.01 1.00
N GLY A 253 -1.79 7.98 0.22
CA GLY A 253 -2.61 9.07 -0.29
C GLY A 253 -3.63 8.59 -1.32
N TYR A 254 -4.76 9.25 -1.40
CA TYR A 254 -5.79 8.95 -2.39
C TYR A 254 -5.40 9.40 -3.80
N GLY A 255 -5.93 8.75 -4.80
CA GLY A 255 -5.90 9.20 -6.19
C GLY A 255 -6.88 10.34 -6.41
N GLY A 256 -6.42 11.40 -7.08
CA GLY A 256 -7.28 12.53 -7.46
C GLY A 256 -8.31 12.13 -8.50
N GLY A 257 -9.50 12.71 -8.43
CA GLY A 257 -10.47 12.71 -9.51
C GLY A 257 -10.04 13.64 -10.63
N ASP A 258 -10.93 13.84 -11.62
CA ASP A 258 -10.68 14.73 -12.73
C ASP A 258 -10.31 16.16 -12.29
N GLY A 259 -9.21 16.69 -12.78
CA GLY A 259 -8.72 18.03 -12.43
C GLY A 259 -8.30 18.20 -10.98
N GLN A 260 -8.30 17.14 -10.17
CA GLN A 260 -7.94 17.18 -8.75
C GLN A 260 -6.54 16.59 -8.51
N ASN A 261 -5.84 17.14 -7.54
CA ASN A 261 -4.58 16.59 -7.08
C ASN A 261 -4.82 15.34 -6.22
N GLY A 262 -3.92 14.37 -6.28
CA GLY A 262 -3.89 13.27 -5.35
C GLY A 262 -3.57 13.74 -3.92
N GLY A 263 -3.96 12.94 -2.93
CA GLY A 263 -3.65 13.20 -1.53
C GLY A 263 -2.19 12.91 -1.17
N PRO A 264 -1.70 13.49 -0.06
CA PRO A 264 -0.37 13.18 0.43
C PRO A 264 -0.29 11.70 0.82
N GLY A 265 0.79 11.03 0.42
CA GLY A 265 1.06 9.64 0.76
C GLY A 265 1.90 9.51 2.03
N GLY A 266 1.84 8.34 2.65
CA GLY A 266 2.77 7.95 3.69
C GLY A 266 3.94 7.20 3.08
N SER A 267 5.11 7.74 3.17
CA SER A 267 6.37 7.04 2.83
C SER A 267 7.35 7.24 3.94
#